data_c34f87794b385ac7fbcceca6838d583d
#
_entry.id   c34f87794b385ac7fbcceca6838d583d
#
_cell.length_a   1.000
_cell.length_b   1.000
_cell.length_c   1.000
_cell.angle_alpha   90.00
_cell.angle_beta   90.00
_cell.angle_gamma   90.00
#
_symmetry.space_group_name_H-M   'P 1'
#
loop_
_entity.id
_entity.type
_entity.pdbx_description
1 polymer ?
#
loop_
_entity_poly.entity_id
_entity_poly.type
_entity_poly.pdbx_seq_one_letter_code
_entity_poly.pdbx_strand_id
1 'polypeptide(L)'
;GVPMKYDVVIIGAGPAGIFTAIELIRKGANKKIMMVEKGQPIEKRRCPKSKTNKCVNCKPYCHITTGFSGAGAFSDGKLSLSPEVGGQLPELIGYDVAQKTIEYADSIYLEFGADTHVEGVGREEEVKEIRKRAIKAGLRLVDCPIRHLGTEKAQDIYYAIEQYLIENGVDM
;
A
#
# COMPACT_ATOMS: atom_id res chain seq x y z
N GLY A 1 3.93 -32.93 18.63
CA GLY A 1 4.64 -31.65 18.76
C GLY A 1 3.84 -30.70 19.64
N VAL A 2 4.52 -29.88 20.40
CA VAL A 2 3.87 -28.82 21.21
C VAL A 2 3.21 -27.86 20.24
N PRO A 3 1.90 -27.54 20.36
CA PRO A 3 1.26 -26.59 19.49
C PRO A 3 1.92 -25.22 19.63
N MET A 4 2.30 -24.61 18.50
CA MET A 4 2.82 -23.25 18.50
C MET A 4 1.70 -22.28 18.91
N LYS A 5 2.01 -21.42 19.86
CA LYS A 5 1.07 -20.40 20.33
C LYS A 5 1.49 -19.04 19.78
N TYR A 6 0.55 -18.31 19.23
CA TYR A 6 0.72 -16.94 18.79
C TYR A 6 -0.08 -16.00 19.67
N ASP A 7 0.46 -14.81 19.90
CA ASP A 7 -0.24 -13.75 20.59
C ASP A 7 -1.19 -13.01 19.66
N VAL A 8 -0.78 -12.89 18.38
CA VAL A 8 -1.54 -12.19 17.35
C VAL A 8 -1.52 -13.02 16.07
N VAL A 9 -2.68 -13.19 15.46
CA VAL A 9 -2.82 -13.78 14.12
C VAL A 9 -3.47 -12.74 13.22
N ILE A 10 -2.76 -12.38 12.14
CA ILE A 10 -3.23 -11.42 11.13
C ILE A 10 -3.68 -12.20 9.91
N ILE A 11 -4.94 -12.07 9.54
CA ILE A 11 -5.50 -12.71 8.36
C ILE A 11 -5.48 -11.74 7.19
N GLY A 12 -4.65 -12.03 6.22
CA GLY A 12 -4.43 -11.22 5.03
C GLY A 12 -3.15 -10.37 5.12
N ALA A 13 -2.32 -10.48 4.09
CA ALA A 13 -1.08 -9.73 3.93
C ALA A 13 -1.20 -8.62 2.88
N GLY A 14 -2.35 -7.96 2.82
CA GLY A 14 -2.53 -6.69 2.14
C GLY A 14 -2.00 -5.53 3.00
N PRO A 15 -2.10 -4.27 2.54
CA PRO A 15 -1.58 -3.11 3.27
C PRO A 15 -2.05 -3.03 4.72
N ALA A 16 -3.32 -3.30 5.01
CA ALA A 16 -3.84 -3.26 6.38
C ALA A 16 -3.14 -4.26 7.32
N GLY A 17 -2.98 -5.50 6.87
CA GLY A 17 -2.28 -6.54 7.66
C GLY A 17 -0.80 -6.24 7.81
N ILE A 18 -0.15 -5.81 6.75
CA ILE A 18 1.28 -5.42 6.75
C ILE A 18 1.52 -4.28 7.74
N PHE A 19 0.75 -3.21 7.68
CA PHE A 19 0.91 -2.06 8.58
C PHE A 19 0.57 -2.41 10.02
N THR A 20 -0.37 -3.32 10.25
CA THR A 20 -0.64 -3.86 11.59
C THR A 20 0.60 -4.55 12.17
N ALA A 21 1.24 -5.41 11.41
CA ALA A 21 2.46 -6.10 11.82
C ALA A 21 3.62 -5.12 12.07
N ILE A 22 3.83 -4.15 11.17
CA ILE A 22 4.85 -3.11 11.33
C ILE A 22 4.63 -2.33 12.63
N GLU A 23 3.41 -1.91 12.91
CA GLU A 23 3.09 -1.16 14.12
C GLU A 23 3.33 -1.98 15.39
N LEU A 24 2.94 -3.24 15.42
CA LEU A 24 3.21 -4.13 16.56
C LEU A 24 4.71 -4.25 16.83
N ILE A 25 5.51 -4.41 15.79
CA ILE A 25 6.97 -4.48 15.89
C ILE A 25 7.53 -3.16 16.44
N ARG A 26 7.18 -2.04 15.84
CA ARG A 26 7.76 -0.72 16.16
C ARG A 26 7.34 -0.17 17.51
N LYS A 27 6.15 -0.53 17.97
CA LYS A 27 5.69 -0.18 19.32
C LYS A 27 6.26 -1.08 20.41
N GLY A 28 7.13 -2.00 20.07
CA GLY A 28 7.77 -2.89 21.02
C GLY A 28 6.79 -3.80 21.75
N ALA A 29 5.72 -4.23 21.07
CA ALA A 29 4.70 -5.08 21.68
C ALA A 29 5.24 -6.43 22.17
N ASN A 30 6.40 -6.84 21.65
CA ASN A 30 7.06 -8.12 21.97
C ASN A 30 6.09 -9.31 21.92
N LYS A 31 5.32 -9.36 20.83
CA LYS A 31 4.30 -10.37 20.58
C LYS A 31 4.76 -11.36 19.52
N LYS A 32 4.39 -12.62 19.71
CA LYS A 32 4.56 -13.62 18.67
C LYS A 32 3.44 -13.48 17.65
N ILE A 33 3.81 -13.12 16.40
CA ILE A 33 2.87 -12.76 15.35
C ILE A 33 2.91 -13.81 14.25
N MET A 34 1.73 -14.29 13.84
CA MET A 34 1.52 -15.03 12.61
C MET A 34 0.74 -14.20 11.62
N MET A 35 1.17 -14.17 10.37
CA MET A 35 0.43 -13.59 9.25
C MET A 35 0.02 -14.71 8.29
N VAL A 36 -1.27 -14.79 8.01
CA VAL A 36 -1.83 -15.82 7.12
C VAL A 36 -2.32 -15.16 5.83
N GLU A 37 -1.70 -15.53 4.71
CA GLU A 37 -2.06 -15.05 3.39
C GLU A 37 -2.34 -16.24 2.46
N LYS A 38 -3.48 -16.21 1.76
CA LYS A 38 -3.85 -17.31 0.86
C LYS A 38 -3.02 -17.36 -0.42
N GLY A 39 -2.42 -16.24 -0.83
CA GLY A 39 -1.61 -16.14 -2.03
C GLY A 39 -0.13 -16.35 -1.76
N GLN A 40 0.67 -16.08 -2.78
CA GLN A 40 2.12 -16.31 -2.75
C GLN A 40 2.89 -15.14 -2.12
N PRO A 41 4.10 -15.39 -1.60
CA PRO A 41 5.04 -14.32 -1.27
C PRO A 41 5.39 -13.50 -2.52
N ILE A 42 5.85 -12.25 -2.30
CA ILE A 42 5.99 -11.29 -3.41
C ILE A 42 6.86 -11.79 -4.55
N GLU A 43 7.95 -12.47 -4.25
CA GLU A 43 8.91 -12.98 -5.24
C GLU A 43 8.36 -14.13 -6.09
N LYS A 44 7.31 -14.79 -5.65
CA LYS A 44 6.65 -15.90 -6.38
C LYS A 44 5.39 -15.47 -7.15
N ARG A 45 4.95 -14.22 -6.95
CA ARG A 45 3.77 -13.70 -7.63
C ARG A 45 4.11 -13.33 -9.07
N ARG A 46 3.55 -14.05 -10.03
CA ARG A 46 3.77 -13.81 -11.46
C ARG A 46 2.50 -14.07 -12.23
N CYS A 47 2.20 -13.19 -13.19
CA CYS A 47 1.08 -13.39 -14.10
C CYS A 47 1.52 -14.16 -15.35
N PRO A 48 0.91 -15.29 -15.66
CA PRO A 48 1.21 -16.04 -16.89
C PRO A 48 0.97 -15.23 -18.17
N LYS A 49 0.14 -14.19 -18.13
CA LYS A 49 -0.16 -13.32 -19.26
C LYS A 49 1.11 -12.73 -19.90
N SER A 50 2.15 -12.49 -19.12
CA SER A 50 3.45 -12.00 -19.66
C SER A 50 4.08 -12.95 -20.68
N LYS A 51 3.75 -14.26 -20.61
CA LYS A 51 4.23 -15.31 -21.53
C LYS A 51 3.19 -15.72 -22.56
N THR A 52 1.93 -15.71 -22.17
CA THR A 52 0.82 -16.23 -23.00
C THR A 52 0.09 -15.17 -23.80
N ASN A 53 0.35 -13.88 -23.53
CA ASN A 53 -0.36 -12.70 -24.05
C ASN A 53 -1.89 -12.72 -23.77
N LYS A 54 -2.39 -13.71 -23.05
CA LYS A 54 -3.80 -13.86 -22.68
C LYS A 54 -3.95 -14.18 -21.19
N CYS A 55 -5.01 -13.66 -20.59
CA CYS A 55 -5.38 -14.07 -19.23
C CYS A 55 -5.83 -15.54 -19.26
N VAL A 56 -5.20 -16.37 -18.45
CA VAL A 56 -5.50 -17.80 -18.32
C VAL A 56 -6.48 -18.10 -17.18
N ASN A 57 -7.03 -17.07 -16.54
CA ASN A 57 -7.98 -17.18 -15.43
C ASN A 57 -7.49 -18.14 -14.34
N CYS A 58 -6.33 -17.82 -13.77
CA CYS A 58 -5.64 -18.65 -12.77
C CYS A 58 -6.57 -19.12 -11.65
N LYS A 59 -6.40 -20.38 -11.26
CA LYS A 59 -7.11 -21.03 -10.15
C LYS A 59 -6.08 -21.46 -9.10
N PRO A 60 -6.40 -21.47 -7.81
CA PRO A 60 -7.67 -21.06 -7.17
C PRO A 60 -7.85 -19.55 -7.04
N TYR A 61 -6.84 -18.73 -7.36
CA TYR A 61 -6.88 -17.26 -7.26
C TYR A 61 -5.98 -16.61 -8.32
N CYS A 62 -6.24 -15.33 -8.59
CA CYS A 62 -5.42 -14.52 -9.49
C CYS A 62 -4.11 -14.10 -8.79
N HIS A 63 -2.98 -14.36 -9.39
CA HIS A 63 -1.65 -14.06 -8.82
C HIS A 63 -1.34 -12.56 -8.74
N ILE A 64 -2.02 -11.72 -9.54
CA ILE A 64 -1.82 -10.26 -9.48
C ILE A 64 -2.61 -9.62 -8.33
N THR A 65 -3.82 -10.12 -8.07
CA THR A 65 -4.70 -9.51 -7.06
C THR A 65 -4.57 -10.16 -5.69
N THR A 66 -3.96 -11.34 -5.62
CA THR A 66 -3.90 -12.16 -4.41
C THR A 66 -2.47 -12.55 -4.09
N GLY A 67 -2.07 -12.36 -2.85
CA GLY A 67 -0.74 -12.64 -2.34
C GLY A 67 -0.21 -11.52 -1.45
N PHE A 68 1.00 -11.67 -0.95
CA PHE A 68 1.65 -10.66 -0.13
C PHE A 68 1.63 -9.30 -0.83
N SER A 69 1.31 -8.27 -0.12
CA SER A 69 1.05 -6.88 -0.53
C SER A 69 -0.32 -6.60 -1.19
N GLY A 70 -1.15 -7.62 -1.41
CA GLY A 70 -2.43 -7.43 -2.12
C GLY A 70 -2.23 -7.04 -3.58
N ALA A 71 -3.17 -6.30 -4.16
CA ALA A 71 -3.12 -5.89 -5.56
C ALA A 71 -2.14 -4.72 -5.82
N GLY A 72 -1.76 -3.97 -4.81
CA GLY A 72 -0.98 -2.72 -4.92
C GLY A 72 0.40 -2.89 -5.56
N ALA A 73 1.08 -4.01 -5.31
CA ALA A 73 2.39 -4.28 -5.88
C ALA A 73 2.40 -4.49 -7.41
N PHE A 74 1.24 -4.80 -7.98
CA PHE A 74 1.10 -5.09 -9.43
C PHE A 74 0.19 -4.08 -10.14
N SER A 75 -0.10 -2.97 -9.49
CA SER A 75 -0.74 -1.79 -10.07
C SER A 75 0.32 -0.78 -10.50
N ASP A 76 -0.10 0.41 -10.94
CA ASP A 76 0.81 1.51 -11.22
C ASP A 76 1.42 2.16 -9.95
N GLY A 77 1.09 1.64 -8.77
CA GLY A 77 1.71 2.03 -7.51
C GLY A 77 1.47 3.48 -7.12
N LYS A 78 0.24 3.95 -7.20
CA LYS A 78 -0.12 5.30 -6.78
C LYS A 78 -0.54 5.33 -5.32
N LEU A 79 0.09 6.20 -4.55
CA LEU A 79 -0.27 6.49 -3.18
C LEU A 79 -0.84 7.90 -3.10
N SER A 80 -2.15 8.01 -2.87
CA SER A 80 -2.82 9.29 -2.65
C SER A 80 -2.47 9.86 -1.29
N LEU A 81 -2.00 11.12 -1.26
CA LEU A 81 -1.55 11.78 -0.03
C LEU A 81 -2.58 12.76 0.54
N SER A 82 -3.81 12.68 0.08
CA SER A 82 -4.90 13.53 0.55
C SER A 82 -6.03 12.70 1.17
N PRO A 83 -6.55 13.12 2.33
CA PRO A 83 -7.72 12.48 2.94
C PRO A 83 -9.03 12.80 2.20
N GLU A 84 -9.02 13.73 1.24
CA GLU A 84 -10.19 14.09 0.44
C GLU A 84 -10.48 13.11 -0.71
N VAL A 85 -9.56 12.18 -0.97
CA VAL A 85 -9.66 11.21 -2.07
C VAL A 85 -9.57 9.80 -1.52
N GLY A 86 -10.51 8.95 -1.92
CA GLY A 86 -10.47 7.52 -1.61
C GLY A 86 -11.19 7.12 -0.34
N GLY A 87 -12.39 7.61 -0.13
CA GLY A 87 -13.27 7.17 0.95
C GLY A 87 -13.68 8.26 1.92
N GLN A 88 -14.11 7.88 3.10
CA GLN A 88 -14.73 8.76 4.10
C GLN A 88 -13.92 8.79 5.41
N LEU A 89 -12.62 8.56 5.34
CA LEU A 89 -11.78 8.51 6.54
C LEU A 89 -11.88 9.77 7.41
N PRO A 90 -11.91 11.01 6.85
CA PRO A 90 -12.07 12.22 7.65
C PRO A 90 -13.38 12.29 8.43
N GLU A 91 -14.46 11.70 7.92
CA GLU A 91 -15.74 11.64 8.62
C GLU A 91 -15.69 10.72 9.85
N LEU A 92 -14.84 9.70 9.80
CA LEU A 92 -14.72 8.71 10.87
C LEU A 92 -13.75 9.14 11.98
N ILE A 93 -12.61 9.73 11.64
CA ILE A 93 -11.52 10.03 12.57
C ILE A 93 -11.11 11.51 12.62
N GLY A 94 -11.76 12.36 11.84
CA GLY A 94 -11.40 13.77 11.68
C GLY A 94 -10.31 14.00 10.63
N TYR A 95 -10.32 15.20 10.04
CA TYR A 95 -9.41 15.54 8.94
C TYR A 95 -7.93 15.50 9.37
N ASP A 96 -7.59 16.12 10.50
CA ASP A 96 -6.21 16.21 10.97
C ASP A 96 -5.61 14.84 11.30
N VAL A 97 -6.39 13.97 11.93
CA VAL A 97 -5.94 12.59 12.23
C VAL A 97 -5.77 11.79 10.94
N ALA A 98 -6.71 11.92 9.99
CA ALA A 98 -6.62 11.28 8.70
C ALA A 98 -5.36 11.72 7.94
N GLN A 99 -5.09 13.02 7.88
CA GLN A 99 -3.91 13.58 7.21
C GLN A 99 -2.61 13.07 7.85
N LYS A 100 -2.49 13.11 9.17
CA LYS A 100 -1.32 12.60 9.89
C LYS A 100 -1.11 11.10 9.70
N THR A 101 -2.19 10.33 9.63
CA THR A 101 -2.12 8.89 9.39
C THR A 101 -1.63 8.59 7.98
N ILE A 102 -2.08 9.35 6.97
CA ILE A 102 -1.61 9.23 5.60
C ILE A 102 -0.13 9.60 5.50
N GLU A 103 0.30 10.69 6.13
CA GLU A 103 1.70 11.11 6.16
C GLU A 103 2.59 10.07 6.84
N TYR A 104 2.10 9.45 7.90
CA TYR A 104 2.81 8.37 8.57
C TYR A 104 2.96 7.12 7.67
N ALA A 105 1.88 6.69 7.02
CA ALA A 105 1.94 5.58 6.07
C ALA A 105 2.90 5.89 4.91
N ASP A 106 2.86 7.09 4.36
CA ASP A 106 3.77 7.57 3.32
C ASP A 106 5.24 7.52 3.77
N SER A 107 5.52 7.94 5.02
CA SER A 107 6.87 7.90 5.58
C SER A 107 7.45 6.48 5.65
N ILE A 108 6.60 5.48 5.88
CA ILE A 108 6.99 4.07 5.87
C ILE A 108 7.34 3.62 4.45
N TYR A 109 6.55 3.96 3.45
CA TYR A 109 6.89 3.67 2.06
C TYR A 109 8.21 4.32 1.63
N LEU A 110 8.46 5.56 2.06
CA LEU A 110 9.74 6.25 1.82
C LEU A 110 10.92 5.52 2.48
N GLU A 111 10.75 5.06 3.71
CA GLU A 111 11.76 4.29 4.44
C GLU A 111 12.14 3.00 3.70
N PHE A 112 11.17 2.33 3.07
CA PHE A 112 11.41 1.11 2.30
C PHE A 112 11.75 1.35 0.83
N GLY A 113 12.05 2.58 0.45
CA GLY A 113 12.66 2.89 -0.84
C GLY A 113 11.78 3.60 -1.85
N ALA A 114 10.60 4.11 -1.46
CA ALA A 114 9.78 4.92 -2.35
C ALA A 114 10.52 6.19 -2.78
N ASP A 115 10.26 6.66 -4.01
CA ASP A 115 10.81 7.89 -4.53
C ASP A 115 10.26 9.11 -3.77
N THR A 116 11.10 10.11 -3.56
CA THR A 116 10.71 11.37 -2.90
C THR A 116 9.83 12.26 -3.77
N HIS A 117 9.76 12.01 -5.07
CA HIS A 117 8.94 12.78 -5.98
C HIS A 117 7.45 12.61 -5.69
N VAL A 118 6.72 13.73 -5.70
CA VAL A 118 5.27 13.79 -5.54
C VAL A 118 4.67 14.55 -6.71
N GLU A 119 3.75 13.94 -7.41
CA GLU A 119 2.96 14.62 -8.45
C GLU A 119 1.91 15.54 -7.81
N GLY A 120 1.64 16.66 -8.47
CA GLY A 120 0.64 17.63 -8.03
C GLY A 120 1.15 18.68 -7.05
N VAL A 121 2.48 18.73 -6.81
CA VAL A 121 3.14 19.77 -6.02
C VAL A 121 4.24 20.46 -6.85
N GLY A 122 4.60 21.69 -6.46
CA GLY A 122 5.67 22.45 -7.14
C GLY A 122 5.25 23.11 -8.46
N ARG A 123 3.95 23.07 -8.83
CA ARG A 123 3.39 23.68 -10.03
C ARG A 123 2.12 24.46 -9.71
N GLU A 124 2.16 25.26 -8.64
CA GLU A 124 1.00 25.92 -8.04
C GLU A 124 0.29 26.86 -9.01
N GLU A 125 1.04 27.61 -9.83
CA GLU A 125 0.44 28.54 -10.81
C GLU A 125 -0.33 27.80 -11.93
N GLU A 126 0.21 26.69 -12.41
CA GLU A 126 -0.48 25.87 -13.41
C GLU A 126 -1.75 25.22 -12.83
N VAL A 127 -1.66 24.70 -11.61
CA VAL A 127 -2.81 24.14 -10.89
C VAL A 127 -3.88 25.20 -10.64
N LYS A 128 -3.48 26.43 -10.29
CA LYS A 128 -4.39 27.56 -10.12
C LYS A 128 -5.15 27.90 -11.40
N GLU A 129 -4.47 27.91 -12.55
CA GLU A 129 -5.12 28.14 -13.85
C GLU A 129 -6.10 27.01 -14.23
N ILE A 130 -5.72 25.76 -13.96
CA ILE A 130 -6.63 24.61 -14.15
C ILE A 130 -7.86 24.73 -13.25
N ARG A 131 -7.66 25.13 -12.00
CA ARG A 131 -8.76 25.34 -11.02
C ARG A 131 -9.73 26.41 -11.51
N LYS A 132 -9.23 27.56 -11.99
CA LYS A 132 -10.07 28.61 -12.57
C LYS A 132 -10.90 28.12 -13.75
N ARG A 133 -10.29 27.36 -14.66
CA ARG A 133 -10.97 26.76 -15.80
C ARG A 133 -12.02 25.73 -15.36
N ALA A 134 -11.72 24.92 -14.38
CA ALA A 134 -12.65 23.96 -13.81
C ALA A 134 -13.90 24.67 -13.24
N ILE A 135 -13.71 25.71 -12.41
CA ILE A 135 -14.79 26.50 -11.84
C ILE A 135 -15.66 27.11 -12.95
N LYS A 136 -15.07 27.70 -13.98
CA LYS A 136 -15.81 28.26 -15.14
C LYS A 136 -16.63 27.21 -15.86
N ALA A 137 -16.20 25.95 -15.86
CA ALA A 137 -16.89 24.83 -16.46
C ALA A 137 -17.90 24.14 -15.51
N GLY A 138 -18.13 24.68 -14.31
CA GLY A 138 -19.00 24.08 -13.29
C GLY A 138 -18.40 22.83 -12.62
N LEU A 139 -17.08 22.69 -12.71
CA LEU A 139 -16.35 21.57 -12.12
C LEU A 139 -15.56 22.01 -10.87
N ARG A 140 -15.26 21.07 -10.00
CA ARG A 140 -14.37 21.27 -8.85
C ARG A 140 -13.09 20.49 -9.06
N LEU A 141 -11.95 21.17 -8.94
CA LEU A 141 -10.65 20.52 -8.84
C LEU A 141 -10.36 20.18 -7.38
N VAL A 142 -10.08 18.90 -7.11
CA VAL A 142 -9.66 18.42 -5.79
C VAL A 142 -8.16 18.21 -5.80
N ASP A 143 -7.46 18.78 -4.83
CA ASP A 143 -6.02 18.57 -4.67
C ASP A 143 -5.76 17.14 -4.18
N CYS A 144 -4.98 16.41 -4.94
CA CYS A 144 -4.58 15.07 -4.59
C CYS A 144 -3.11 14.85 -4.95
N PRO A 145 -2.19 15.26 -4.07
CA PRO A 145 -0.78 14.90 -4.24
C PRO A 145 -0.62 13.40 -4.30
N ILE A 146 0.18 12.91 -5.24
CA ILE A 146 0.37 11.48 -5.48
C ILE A 146 1.84 11.14 -5.45
N ARG A 147 2.20 10.17 -4.62
CA ARG A 147 3.49 9.50 -4.69
C ARG A 147 3.40 8.32 -5.63
N HIS A 148 4.15 8.40 -6.71
CA HIS A 148 4.25 7.30 -7.67
C HIS A 148 5.32 6.31 -7.21
N LEU A 149 4.91 5.10 -6.87
CA LEU A 149 5.85 4.02 -6.56
C LEU A 149 6.37 3.37 -7.86
N GLY A 150 5.54 3.33 -8.91
CA GLY A 150 5.84 2.59 -10.14
C GLY A 150 5.66 1.08 -9.97
N THR A 151 5.43 0.36 -11.08
CA THR A 151 5.10 -1.06 -11.01
C THR A 151 6.27 -1.92 -10.52
N GLU A 152 7.46 -1.72 -11.07
CA GLU A 152 8.64 -2.51 -10.67
C GLU A 152 9.12 -2.13 -9.27
N LYS A 153 9.21 -0.83 -9.00
CA LYS A 153 9.67 -0.32 -7.71
C LYS A 153 8.71 -0.66 -6.56
N ALA A 154 7.40 -0.73 -6.82
CA ALA A 154 6.43 -1.17 -5.83
C ALA A 154 6.70 -2.62 -5.38
N GLN A 155 7.05 -3.50 -6.30
CA GLN A 155 7.43 -4.88 -5.97
C GLN A 155 8.67 -4.93 -5.09
N ASP A 156 9.70 -4.14 -5.38
CA ASP A 156 10.93 -4.07 -4.58
C ASP A 156 10.67 -3.53 -3.17
N ILE A 157 9.84 -2.50 -3.05
CA ILE A 157 9.43 -1.93 -1.77
C ILE A 157 8.70 -2.98 -0.93
N TYR A 158 7.73 -3.67 -1.51
CA TYR A 158 6.98 -4.70 -0.78
C TYR A 158 7.82 -5.93 -0.47
N TYR A 159 8.79 -6.28 -1.31
CA TYR A 159 9.77 -7.31 -0.98
C TYR A 159 10.61 -6.90 0.24
N ALA A 160 11.09 -5.67 0.28
CA ALA A 160 11.83 -5.15 1.43
C ALA A 160 11.00 -5.17 2.72
N ILE A 161 9.73 -4.82 2.64
CA ILE A 161 8.79 -4.91 3.77
C ILE A 161 8.60 -6.37 4.21
N GLU A 162 8.41 -7.29 3.27
CA GLU A 162 8.27 -8.72 3.58
C GLU A 162 9.48 -9.24 4.34
N GLN A 163 10.68 -8.93 3.87
CA GLN A 163 11.93 -9.32 4.55
C GLN A 163 12.04 -8.70 5.94
N TYR A 164 11.69 -7.43 6.08
CA TYR A 164 11.65 -6.74 7.37
C TYR A 164 10.74 -7.46 8.38
N LEU A 165 9.54 -7.87 7.97
CA LEU A 165 8.61 -8.60 8.82
C LEU A 165 9.17 -9.96 9.24
N ILE A 166 9.74 -10.71 8.30
CA ILE A 166 10.36 -12.02 8.57
C ILE A 166 11.54 -11.87 9.53
N GLU A 167 12.42 -10.91 9.29
CA GLU A 167 13.59 -10.63 10.15
C GLU A 167 13.21 -10.19 11.56
N ASN A 168 12.03 -9.59 11.73
CA ASN A 168 11.49 -9.19 13.02
C ASN A 168 10.54 -10.24 13.63
N GLY A 169 10.60 -11.47 13.15
CA GLY A 169 9.98 -12.63 13.79
C GLY A 169 8.50 -12.86 13.46
N VAL A 170 7.99 -12.24 12.38
CA VAL A 170 6.65 -12.55 11.88
C VAL A 170 6.68 -13.85 11.10
N ASP A 171 5.94 -14.85 11.57
CA ASP A 171 5.74 -16.10 10.84
C ASP A 171 4.67 -15.92 9.77
N MET A 172 4.94 -16.43 8.57
CA MET A 172 4.02 -16.36 7.44
C MET A 172 3.72 -17.74 6.87
#